data_89d66a405fc7f60e108631a8c761c513
#
_entry.id   89d66a405fc7f60e108631a8c761c513
#
_cell.length_a   1.000
_cell.length_b   1.000
_cell.length_c   1.000
_cell.angle_alpha   90.00
_cell.angle_beta   90.00
_cell.angle_gamma   90.00
#
_symmetry.space_group_name_H-M   'P 1'
#
loop_
_entity.id
_entity.type
_entity.pdbx_description
1 polymer ?
#
loop_
_entity_poly.entity_id
_entity_poly.type
_entity_poly.pdbx_seq_one_letter_code
_entity_poly.pdbx_strand_id
1 'polypeptide(L)'
;MYTRTVELTSKAGKARELCNTIDDKVLPILKRQAGFVDVTVIVSDTDPNRVLALSFWNTREDAQRYEREQFDAVQKTVQHLLETAPEVSTFDVHTSTAHKVAAEKAA
;
A
#
# COMPACT_ATOMS: atom_id res chain seq x y z
N MET A 1 -1.95 -1.08 -15.50
CA MET A 1 -1.46 -0.75 -14.15
C MET A 1 -2.45 -1.22 -13.11
N TYR A 2 -1.94 -1.69 -12.00
CA TYR A 2 -2.72 -2.32 -10.94
C TYR A 2 -2.41 -1.65 -9.62
N THR A 3 -3.39 -1.52 -8.74
CA THR A 3 -3.18 -0.91 -7.43
C THR A 3 -3.73 -1.78 -6.31
N ARG A 4 -2.99 -1.82 -5.20
CA ARG A 4 -3.45 -2.39 -3.93
C ARG A 4 -3.68 -1.24 -2.96
N THR A 5 -4.86 -1.20 -2.38
CA THR A 5 -5.15 -0.27 -1.30
C THR A 5 -5.20 -1.05 0.01
N VAL A 6 -4.52 -0.54 1.01
CA VAL A 6 -4.49 -1.17 2.34
C VAL A 6 -4.99 -0.15 3.34
N GLU A 7 -6.14 -0.42 3.93
CA GLU A 7 -6.68 0.43 4.98
C GLU A 7 -6.16 -0.04 6.32
N LEU A 8 -5.57 0.89 7.06
CA LEU A 8 -4.96 0.62 8.36
C LEU A 8 -5.64 1.48 9.41
N THR A 9 -6.05 0.86 10.51
CA THR A 9 -6.57 1.59 11.66
C THR A 9 -5.55 1.49 12.77
N SER A 10 -4.90 2.62 13.10
CA SER A 10 -3.90 2.63 14.16
C SER A 10 -4.56 2.59 15.52
N LYS A 11 -3.82 2.11 16.51
CA LYS A 11 -4.18 2.31 17.91
C LYS A 11 -4.22 3.81 18.21
N ALA A 12 -4.99 4.20 19.21
CA ALA A 12 -5.17 5.59 19.56
C ALA A 12 -3.81 6.28 19.78
N GLY A 13 -3.61 7.40 19.08
CA GLY A 13 -2.38 8.19 19.19
C GLY A 13 -1.16 7.58 18.49
N LYS A 14 -1.31 6.50 17.71
CA LYS A 14 -0.20 5.80 17.08
C LYS A 14 -0.09 6.00 15.56
N ALA A 15 -0.96 6.83 14.98
CA ALA A 15 -0.95 7.02 13.53
C ALA A 15 0.38 7.58 13.01
N ARG A 16 0.98 8.52 13.72
CA ARG A 16 2.26 9.10 13.34
C ARG A 16 3.37 8.06 13.38
N GLU A 17 3.41 7.27 14.44
CA GLU A 17 4.39 6.20 14.57
C GLU A 17 4.20 5.16 13.49
N LEU A 18 2.95 4.83 13.14
CA LEU A 18 2.63 3.92 12.05
C LEU A 18 3.18 4.45 10.72
N CYS A 19 2.93 5.71 10.41
CA CYS A 19 3.43 6.31 9.17
C CYS A 19 4.95 6.33 9.14
N ASN A 20 5.60 6.67 10.24
CA ASN A 20 7.05 6.66 10.32
C ASN A 20 7.63 5.25 10.14
N THR A 21 6.97 4.25 10.70
CA THR A 21 7.40 2.86 10.53
C THR A 21 7.25 2.40 9.07
N ILE A 22 6.17 2.82 8.42
CA ILE A 22 5.98 2.55 6.99
C ILE A 22 7.14 3.16 6.20
N ASP A 23 7.45 4.43 6.45
CA ASP A 23 8.54 5.12 5.74
C ASP A 23 9.88 4.42 5.93
N ASP A 24 10.18 4.02 7.17
CA ASP A 24 11.51 3.52 7.52
C ASP A 24 11.69 2.04 7.18
N LYS A 25 10.66 1.24 7.28
CA LYS A 25 10.77 -0.22 7.21
C LYS A 25 10.01 -0.86 6.07
N VAL A 26 8.90 -0.27 5.63
CA VAL A 26 8.06 -0.86 4.58
C VAL A 26 8.46 -0.35 3.19
N LEU A 27 8.66 0.96 3.05
CA LEU A 27 9.05 1.52 1.74
C LEU A 27 10.31 0.91 1.16
N PRO A 28 11.39 0.66 1.94
CA PRO A 28 12.57 0.01 1.37
C PRO A 28 12.28 -1.38 0.80
N ILE A 29 11.35 -2.12 1.41
CA ILE A 29 10.94 -3.43 0.91
C ILE A 29 10.19 -3.29 -0.41
N LEU A 30 9.21 -2.37 -0.45
CA LEU A 30 8.42 -2.13 -1.66
C LEU A 30 9.28 -1.72 -2.84
N LYS A 31 10.24 -0.81 -2.60
CA LYS A 31 11.11 -0.29 -3.67
C LYS A 31 11.94 -1.36 -4.34
N ARG A 32 12.19 -2.48 -3.67
CA ARG A 32 12.97 -3.59 -4.23
C ARG A 32 12.13 -4.59 -5.00
N GLN A 33 10.80 -4.45 -5.02
CA GLN A 33 9.94 -5.43 -5.65
C GLN A 33 9.86 -5.23 -7.16
N ALA A 34 9.91 -6.32 -7.90
CA ALA A 34 9.73 -6.27 -9.35
C ALA A 34 8.34 -5.74 -9.67
N GLY A 35 8.27 -4.78 -10.58
CA GLY A 35 7.00 -4.20 -11.02
C GLY A 35 6.41 -3.14 -10.10
N PHE A 36 7.07 -2.82 -9.01
CA PHE A 36 6.63 -1.72 -8.13
C PHE A 36 6.80 -0.38 -8.86
N VAL A 37 5.75 0.44 -8.84
CA VAL A 37 5.76 1.77 -9.47
C VAL A 37 5.93 2.85 -8.43
N ASP A 38 4.96 3.00 -7.51
CA ASP A 38 5.08 3.92 -6.40
C ASP A 38 4.05 3.58 -5.31
N VAL A 39 4.11 4.34 -4.22
CA VAL A 39 3.17 4.21 -3.12
C VAL A 39 2.84 5.61 -2.60
N THR A 40 1.56 5.80 -2.26
CA THR A 40 1.08 7.01 -1.61
C THR A 40 0.44 6.59 -0.28
N VAL A 41 0.85 7.24 0.79
CA VAL A 41 0.26 7.01 2.11
C VAL A 41 -0.50 8.27 2.51
N ILE A 42 -1.78 8.10 2.83
CA ILE A 42 -2.63 9.22 3.19
C ILE A 42 -3.28 8.97 4.56
N VAL A 43 -3.50 10.04 5.30
CA VAL A 43 -4.10 9.99 6.63
C VAL A 43 -5.40 10.76 6.57
N SER A 44 -6.46 10.17 7.13
CA SER A 44 -7.77 10.84 7.16
C SER A 44 -7.70 12.11 8.00
N ASP A 45 -8.32 13.18 7.51
CA ASP A 45 -8.41 14.44 8.24
C ASP A 45 -9.60 14.46 9.22
N THR A 46 -10.51 13.49 9.10
CA THR A 46 -11.67 13.39 9.99
C THR A 46 -11.53 12.26 11.01
N ASP A 47 -10.66 11.29 10.76
CA ASP A 47 -10.35 10.19 11.68
C ASP A 47 -8.84 10.01 11.73
N PRO A 48 -8.17 10.60 12.73
CA PRO A 48 -6.70 10.61 12.76
C PRO A 48 -6.05 9.23 12.89
N ASN A 49 -6.83 8.20 13.20
CA ASN A 49 -6.30 6.84 13.30
C ASN A 49 -6.44 6.05 12.00
N ARG A 50 -7.08 6.62 10.99
CA ARG A 50 -7.30 5.94 9.72
C ARG A 50 -6.25 6.33 8.70
N VAL A 51 -5.50 5.35 8.22
CA VAL A 51 -4.42 5.53 7.26
C VAL A 51 -4.69 4.62 6.06
N LEU A 52 -4.44 5.14 4.86
CA LEU A 52 -4.63 4.38 3.63
C LEU A 52 -3.31 4.39 2.86
N ALA A 53 -2.83 3.21 2.51
CA ALA A 53 -1.64 3.06 1.69
C ALA A 53 -2.06 2.54 0.31
N LEU A 54 -1.71 3.29 -0.74
CA LEU A 54 -2.02 2.93 -2.11
C LEU A 54 -0.71 2.62 -2.82
N SER A 55 -0.49 1.35 -3.16
CA SER A 55 0.69 0.96 -3.94
C SER A 55 0.28 0.68 -5.38
N PHE A 56 1.12 1.10 -6.31
CA PHE A 56 0.88 0.95 -7.75
C PHE A 56 1.90 0.00 -8.33
N TRP A 57 1.45 -0.86 -9.24
CA TRP A 57 2.22 -1.97 -9.81
C TRP A 57 2.04 -2.02 -11.32
N ASN A 58 3.07 -2.44 -12.04
CA ASN A 58 2.97 -2.57 -13.48
C ASN A 58 1.89 -3.57 -13.89
N THR A 59 1.81 -4.70 -13.17
CA THR A 59 0.86 -5.77 -13.48
C THR A 59 0.23 -6.31 -12.20
N ARG A 60 -0.90 -7.00 -12.38
CA ARG A 60 -1.54 -7.76 -11.30
C ARG A 60 -0.59 -8.81 -10.74
N GLU A 61 0.12 -9.50 -11.62
CA GLU A 61 1.03 -10.58 -11.23
C GLU A 61 2.14 -10.10 -10.31
N ASP A 62 2.67 -8.91 -10.57
CA ASP A 62 3.69 -8.31 -9.72
C ASP A 62 3.15 -8.03 -8.31
N ALA A 63 1.94 -7.47 -8.24
CA ALA A 63 1.29 -7.19 -6.97
C ALA A 63 1.00 -8.48 -6.19
N GLN A 64 0.52 -9.51 -6.89
CA GLN A 64 0.22 -10.80 -6.28
C GLN A 64 1.47 -11.50 -5.76
N ARG A 65 2.59 -11.37 -6.47
CA ARG A 65 3.88 -11.91 -6.03
C ARG A 65 4.31 -11.24 -4.73
N TYR A 66 4.22 -9.91 -4.66
CA TYR A 66 4.52 -9.17 -3.44
C TYR A 66 3.64 -9.66 -2.28
N GLU A 67 2.35 -9.83 -2.52
CA GLU A 67 1.46 -10.28 -1.46
C GLU A 67 1.85 -11.65 -0.93
N ARG A 68 2.16 -12.59 -1.83
CA ARG A 68 2.55 -13.94 -1.41
C ARG A 68 3.88 -13.97 -0.66
N GLU A 69 4.84 -13.17 -1.11
CA GLU A 69 6.23 -13.32 -0.66
C GLU A 69 6.61 -12.37 0.46
N GLN A 70 5.98 -11.19 0.53
CA GLN A 70 6.44 -10.13 1.41
C GLN A 70 5.38 -9.60 2.36
N PHE A 71 4.11 -9.63 1.99
CA PHE A 71 3.10 -8.89 2.74
C PHE A 71 2.94 -9.35 4.18
N ASP A 72 3.06 -10.63 4.44
CA ASP A 72 2.96 -11.17 5.81
C ASP A 72 4.04 -10.57 6.71
N ALA A 73 5.27 -10.52 6.22
CA ALA A 73 6.38 -9.91 6.97
C ALA A 73 6.18 -8.41 7.16
N VAL A 74 5.68 -7.72 6.12
CA VAL A 74 5.39 -6.29 6.19
C VAL A 74 4.31 -6.04 7.24
N GLN A 75 3.24 -6.81 7.22
CA GLN A 75 2.16 -6.69 8.18
C GLN A 75 2.66 -6.88 9.61
N LYS A 76 3.51 -7.86 9.84
CA LYS A 76 4.09 -8.10 11.17
C LYS A 76 4.90 -6.92 11.69
N THR A 77 5.54 -6.19 10.80
CA THR A 77 6.34 -5.03 11.16
C THR A 77 5.51 -3.91 11.78
N VAL A 78 4.24 -3.76 11.36
CA VAL A 78 3.37 -2.69 11.83
C VAL A 78 2.24 -3.19 12.75
N GLN A 79 2.10 -4.48 12.90
CA GLN A 79 0.96 -5.10 13.60
C GLN A 79 0.75 -4.54 15.01
N HIS A 80 1.81 -4.30 15.75
CA HIS A 80 1.73 -3.79 17.13
C HIS A 80 1.15 -2.37 17.21
N LEU A 81 1.08 -1.66 16.09
CA LEU A 81 0.53 -0.30 16.03
C LEU A 81 -0.91 -0.28 15.53
N LEU A 82 -1.44 -1.43 15.12
CA LEU A 82 -2.77 -1.54 14.53
C LEU A 82 -3.81 -1.97 15.54
N GLU A 83 -4.99 -1.34 15.46
CA GLU A 83 -6.16 -1.72 16.24
C GLU A 83 -6.83 -2.96 15.65
N THR A 84 -6.85 -3.07 14.33
CA THR A 84 -7.49 -4.16 13.60
C THR A 84 -6.56 -4.68 12.51
N ALA A 85 -6.88 -5.84 11.93
CA ALA A 85 -6.14 -6.36 10.78
C ALA A 85 -6.29 -5.42 9.58
N PRO A 86 -5.24 -5.28 8.75
CA PRO A 86 -5.33 -4.46 7.53
C PRO A 86 -6.43 -4.96 6.61
N GLU A 87 -7.14 -4.03 5.97
CA GLU A 87 -8.14 -4.35 4.95
C GLU A 87 -7.54 -4.06 3.58
N VAL A 88 -7.38 -5.10 2.77
CA VAL A 88 -6.75 -5.00 1.45
C VAL A 88 -7.82 -5.05 0.37
N SER A 89 -7.74 -4.10 -0.56
CA SER A 89 -8.56 -4.09 -1.78
C SER A 89 -7.66 -3.90 -2.98
N THR A 90 -8.06 -4.43 -4.12
CA THR A 90 -7.24 -4.35 -5.34
C THR A 90 -8.09 -3.86 -6.50
N PHE A 91 -7.46 -3.11 -7.41
CA PHE A 91 -8.15 -2.48 -8.53
C PHE A 91 -7.25 -2.41 -9.75
N ASP A 92 -7.85 -2.53 -10.93
CA ASP A 92 -7.19 -2.11 -12.15
C ASP A 92 -7.28 -0.59 -12.26
N VAL A 93 -6.20 0.06 -12.66
CA VAL A 93 -6.21 1.51 -12.86
C VAL A 93 -6.80 1.80 -14.23
N HIS A 94 -7.94 2.48 -14.24
CA HIS A 94 -8.60 2.86 -15.50
C HIS A 94 -7.93 4.09 -16.12
N THR A 95 -7.70 5.12 -15.32
CA THR A 95 -7.14 6.38 -15.78
C THR A 95 -6.21 6.96 -14.73
N SER A 96 -5.08 7.51 -15.16
CA SER A 96 -4.17 8.21 -14.27
C SER A 96 -3.51 9.35 -15.03
N THR A 97 -3.42 10.52 -14.39
CA THR A 97 -2.66 11.64 -14.93
C THR A 97 -1.21 11.61 -14.43
N ALA A 98 -0.93 10.86 -13.39
CA ALA A 98 0.40 10.77 -12.80
C ALA A 98 1.19 9.57 -13.32
N HIS A 99 0.51 8.52 -13.77
CA HIS A 99 1.14 7.29 -14.23
C HIS A 99 0.68 6.95 -15.65
N LYS A 100 1.59 6.37 -16.41
CA LYS A 100 1.25 5.86 -17.72
C LYS A 100 0.51 4.53 -17.54
N VAL A 101 -0.79 4.56 -17.79
CA VAL A 101 -1.61 3.35 -17.77
C VAL A 101 -1.21 2.49 -18.97
N ALA A 102 -1.06 1.20 -18.72
CA ALA A 102 -0.50 0.30 -19.72
C ALA A 102 -1.34 0.23 -21.00
N ALA A 103 -0.67 -0.12 -22.10
CA ALA A 103 -1.29 -0.18 -23.42
C ALA A 103 -2.48 -1.13 -23.48
N GLU A 104 -2.54 -2.13 -22.64
CA GLU A 104 -3.68 -3.06 -22.59
C GLU A 104 -5.00 -2.33 -22.28
N LYS A 105 -4.94 -1.16 -21.72
CA LYS A 105 -6.14 -0.35 -21.47
C LYS A 105 -6.71 0.24 -22.75
N ALA A 106 -5.88 0.40 -23.76
CA ALA A 106 -6.32 0.95 -25.05
C ALA A 106 -6.98 -0.09 -25.94
N ALA A 107 -6.80 -1.34 -25.60
CA ALA A 107 -7.32 -2.44 -26.42
C ALA A 107 -8.83 -2.58 -26.32
#